data_ccb159ff2c8bcd81c4aac4ddb671c992
#
_entry.id   ccb159ff2c8bcd81c4aac4ddb671c992
#
_cell.length_a   1.000
_cell.length_b   1.000
_cell.length_c   1.000
_cell.angle_alpha   90.00
_cell.angle_beta   90.00
_cell.angle_gamma   90.00
#
_symmetry.space_group_name_H-M   'P 1'
#
loop_
_entity.id
_entity.type
_entity.pdbx_description
1 polymer ?
#
loop_
_entity_poly.entity_id
_entity_poly.type
_entity_poly.pdbx_seq_one_letter_code
_entity_poly.pdbx_strand_id
1 'polypeptide(L)'
;MTAEPNAAQPSSGWLEGTEHVLPVRIYYEDTDFTGVVYHGGYVRFFERGRTDFLRLAGVSHAALLERADPLAFTVVKLAIEFKRAARIDDALMVRTRYSAVRGPRLFIRQRILRGSELIAQAEVEAACIDPSGRARRPPADLVQALTPYFA
;
A
#
# COMPACT_ATOMS: atom_id res chain seq x y z
N MET A 1 -23.78 -26.01 8.22
CA MET A 1 -23.86 -24.56 8.36
C MET A 1 -22.60 -23.95 7.74
N THR A 2 -22.75 -23.28 6.63
CA THR A 2 -21.64 -22.58 6.02
C THR A 2 -21.38 -21.32 6.81
N ALA A 3 -20.24 -21.23 7.48
CA ALA A 3 -19.76 -19.97 8.02
C ALA A 3 -19.65 -19.00 6.83
N GLU A 4 -20.06 -17.76 6.98
CA GLU A 4 -19.73 -16.68 6.04
C GLU A 4 -18.29 -16.23 6.36
N PRO A 5 -17.26 -16.92 5.82
CA PRO A 5 -15.92 -16.83 6.39
C PRO A 5 -15.28 -15.45 6.21
N ASN A 6 -15.83 -14.60 5.35
CA ASN A 6 -15.22 -13.31 5.03
C ASN A 6 -16.14 -12.11 5.28
N ALA A 7 -17.37 -12.32 5.80
CA ALA A 7 -18.32 -11.22 6.01
C ALA A 7 -17.81 -10.17 7.01
N ALA A 8 -16.95 -10.56 7.95
CA ALA A 8 -16.39 -9.68 8.96
C ALA A 8 -14.98 -9.17 8.62
N GLN A 9 -14.40 -9.59 7.49
CA GLN A 9 -13.07 -9.15 7.08
C GLN A 9 -13.15 -7.81 6.34
N PRO A 10 -12.29 -6.84 6.67
CA PRO A 10 -12.18 -5.63 5.86
C PRO A 10 -11.80 -5.97 4.43
N SER A 11 -12.31 -5.19 3.48
CA SER A 11 -11.93 -5.35 2.08
C SER A 11 -10.45 -5.03 1.90
N SER A 12 -9.74 -5.89 1.15
CA SER A 12 -8.37 -5.64 0.72
C SER A 12 -8.32 -5.09 -0.71
N GLY A 13 -9.45 -4.61 -1.24
CA GLY A 13 -9.53 -4.14 -2.61
C GLY A 13 -9.48 -5.28 -3.62
N TRP A 14 -9.01 -4.97 -4.83
CA TRP A 14 -8.91 -5.95 -5.92
C TRP A 14 -7.75 -5.60 -6.85
N LEU A 15 -7.43 -6.54 -7.73
CA LEU A 15 -6.42 -6.35 -8.78
C LEU A 15 -7.11 -6.10 -10.13
N GLU A 16 -6.65 -5.08 -10.83
CA GLU A 16 -6.95 -4.80 -12.23
C GLU A 16 -5.66 -4.96 -13.03
N GLY A 17 -5.46 -6.15 -13.63
CA GLY A 17 -4.16 -6.47 -14.24
C GLY A 17 -3.05 -6.49 -13.20
N THR A 18 -2.06 -5.62 -13.37
CA THR A 18 -0.91 -5.49 -12.46
C THR A 18 -1.09 -4.39 -11.42
N GLU A 19 -2.21 -3.68 -11.45
CA GLU A 19 -2.49 -2.59 -10.53
C GLU A 19 -3.50 -3.02 -9.46
N HIS A 20 -3.20 -2.70 -8.22
CA HIS A 20 -4.13 -2.89 -7.11
C HIS A 20 -4.98 -1.65 -6.91
N VAL A 21 -6.24 -1.85 -6.56
CA VAL A 21 -7.21 -0.77 -6.28
C VAL A 21 -7.77 -0.97 -4.89
N LEU A 22 -7.63 0.05 -4.05
CA LEU A 22 -8.20 0.07 -2.71
C LEU A 22 -9.13 1.27 -2.54
N PRO A 23 -10.45 1.07 -2.41
CA PRO A 23 -11.36 2.16 -2.07
C PRO A 23 -11.13 2.65 -0.63
N VAL A 24 -11.17 3.96 -0.45
CA VAL A 24 -11.05 4.61 0.85
C VAL A 24 -12.12 5.67 0.97
N ARG A 25 -12.87 5.65 2.07
CA ARG A 25 -13.81 6.72 2.44
C ARG A 25 -13.08 7.73 3.32
N ILE A 26 -13.29 9.01 3.06
CA ILE A 26 -12.77 10.08 3.93
C ILE A 26 -13.72 10.27 5.10
N TYR A 27 -13.19 10.11 6.31
CA TYR A 27 -13.89 10.30 7.56
C TYR A 27 -13.55 11.66 8.19
N TYR A 28 -14.30 12.06 9.20
CA TYR A 28 -14.05 13.27 9.96
C TYR A 28 -12.60 13.31 10.47
N GLU A 29 -12.11 12.20 11.00
CA GLU A 29 -10.75 12.08 11.55
C GLU A 29 -9.64 12.31 10.50
N ASP A 30 -9.94 12.20 9.21
CA ASP A 30 -8.98 12.42 8.15
C ASP A 30 -8.80 13.88 7.79
N THR A 31 -9.70 14.76 8.25
CA THR A 31 -9.73 16.16 7.88
C THR A 31 -9.05 17.05 8.91
N ASP A 32 -8.52 18.18 8.44
CA ASP A 32 -8.03 19.24 9.31
C ASP A 32 -9.12 20.32 9.52
N PHE A 33 -8.79 21.39 10.25
CA PHE A 33 -9.76 22.43 10.56
C PHE A 33 -10.20 23.24 9.32
N THR A 34 -9.52 23.11 8.18
CA THR A 34 -9.94 23.74 6.91
C THR A 34 -10.98 22.91 6.15
N GLY A 35 -11.31 21.72 6.63
CA GLY A 35 -12.30 20.84 6.03
C GLY A 35 -11.79 19.95 4.92
N VAL A 36 -10.49 19.96 4.66
CA VAL A 36 -9.84 19.09 3.68
C VAL A 36 -9.01 18.01 4.37
N VAL A 37 -8.70 16.94 3.63
CA VAL A 37 -7.84 15.86 4.16
C VAL A 37 -6.48 16.44 4.54
N TYR A 38 -6.06 16.18 5.77
CA TYR A 38 -4.72 16.52 6.23
C TYR A 38 -3.67 15.78 5.38
N HIS A 39 -2.63 16.50 4.95
CA HIS A 39 -1.65 15.91 4.03
C HIS A 39 -1.02 14.62 4.54
N GLY A 40 -0.83 14.47 5.85
CA GLY A 40 -0.34 13.23 6.45
C GLY A 40 -1.29 12.05 6.29
N GLY A 41 -2.58 12.29 6.07
CA GLY A 41 -3.56 11.25 5.81
C GLY A 41 -3.30 10.49 4.51
N TYR A 42 -2.81 11.19 3.49
CA TYR A 42 -2.46 10.53 2.21
C TYR A 42 -1.32 9.54 2.36
N VAL A 43 -0.37 9.81 3.24
CA VAL A 43 0.74 8.89 3.55
C VAL A 43 0.18 7.57 4.08
N ARG A 44 -0.81 7.62 4.98
CA ARG A 44 -1.47 6.43 5.52
C ARG A 44 -2.29 5.68 4.47
N PHE A 45 -3.00 6.40 3.60
CA PHE A 45 -3.75 5.76 2.50
C PHE A 45 -2.82 5.02 1.55
N PHE A 46 -1.70 5.63 1.19
CA PHE A 46 -0.69 4.97 0.36
C PHE A 46 -0.13 3.73 1.05
N GLU A 47 0.13 3.79 2.34
CA GLU A 47 0.62 2.64 3.11
C GLU A 47 -0.40 1.49 3.09
N ARG A 48 -1.69 1.78 3.28
CA ARG A 48 -2.75 0.78 3.19
C ARG A 48 -2.80 0.13 1.81
N GLY A 49 -2.66 0.92 0.76
CA GLY A 49 -2.61 0.40 -0.61
C GLY A 49 -1.48 -0.59 -0.82
N ARG A 50 -0.29 -0.28 -0.34
CA ARG A 50 0.86 -1.18 -0.43
C ARG A 50 0.64 -2.48 0.36
N THR A 51 0.13 -2.37 1.57
CA THR A 51 -0.11 -3.52 2.45
C THR A 51 -1.18 -4.44 1.88
N ASP A 52 -2.29 -3.90 1.39
CA ASP A 52 -3.37 -4.71 0.81
C ASP A 52 -2.97 -5.33 -0.52
N PHE A 53 -2.15 -4.65 -1.32
CA PHE A 53 -1.55 -5.27 -2.50
C PHE A 53 -0.77 -6.53 -2.13
N LEU A 54 0.13 -6.41 -1.17
CA LEU A 54 0.95 -7.54 -0.71
C LEU A 54 0.07 -8.68 -0.20
N ARG A 55 -0.98 -8.35 0.57
CA ARG A 55 -1.91 -9.36 1.09
C ARG A 55 -2.57 -10.15 -0.02
N LEU A 56 -3.05 -9.50 -1.08
CA LEU A 56 -3.65 -10.18 -2.23
C LEU A 56 -2.61 -10.98 -3.03
N ALA A 57 -1.35 -10.56 -3.02
CA ALA A 57 -0.25 -11.30 -3.64
C ALA A 57 0.24 -12.48 -2.76
N GLY A 58 -0.36 -12.67 -1.60
CA GLY A 58 0.02 -13.77 -0.69
C GLY A 58 1.12 -13.42 0.29
N VAL A 59 1.44 -12.14 0.46
CA VAL A 59 2.48 -11.66 1.38
C VAL A 59 1.82 -10.90 2.53
N SER A 60 2.13 -11.28 3.77
CA SER A 60 1.65 -10.63 4.97
C SER A 60 2.82 -10.10 5.80
N HIS A 61 2.72 -8.87 6.27
CA HIS A 61 3.71 -8.29 7.19
C HIS A 61 3.84 -9.13 8.47
N ALA A 62 2.71 -9.60 9.00
CA ALA A 62 2.72 -10.44 10.19
C ALA A 62 3.48 -11.76 9.95
N ALA A 63 3.23 -12.42 8.82
CA ALA A 63 3.91 -13.66 8.46
C ALA A 63 5.42 -13.45 8.27
N LEU A 64 5.84 -12.31 7.70
CA LEU A 64 7.26 -12.00 7.56
C LEU A 64 7.96 -11.85 8.91
N LEU A 65 7.31 -11.23 9.89
CA LEU A 65 7.84 -11.08 11.24
C LEU A 65 7.91 -12.41 12.01
N GLU A 66 7.04 -13.36 11.69
CA GLU A 66 6.97 -14.68 12.33
C GLU A 66 7.94 -15.71 11.73
N ARG A 67 8.66 -15.37 10.68
CA ARG A 67 9.66 -16.28 10.08
C ARG A 67 10.76 -16.58 11.09
N ALA A 68 11.44 -17.71 10.89
CA ALA A 68 12.63 -18.07 11.68
C ALA A 68 13.72 -17.00 11.56
N ASP A 69 13.80 -16.34 10.40
CA ASP A 69 14.60 -15.16 10.14
C ASP A 69 13.65 -13.98 9.88
N PRO A 70 13.21 -13.24 10.93
CA PRO A 70 12.20 -12.21 10.78
C PRO A 70 12.61 -11.09 9.86
N LEU A 71 11.67 -10.64 9.05
CA LEU A 71 11.87 -9.57 8.08
C LEU A 71 10.73 -8.57 8.16
N ALA A 72 11.03 -7.34 7.77
CA ALA A 72 10.05 -6.27 7.66
C ALA A 72 10.43 -5.35 6.50
N PHE A 73 9.48 -4.51 6.06
CA PHE A 73 9.76 -3.45 5.11
C PHE A 73 9.76 -2.11 5.84
N THR A 74 10.68 -1.24 5.45
CA THR A 74 10.71 0.15 5.90
C THR A 74 10.75 1.06 4.69
N VAL A 75 10.03 2.19 4.75
CA VAL A 75 10.09 3.21 3.69
C VAL A 75 11.40 3.98 3.86
N VAL A 76 12.20 4.01 2.81
CA VAL A 76 13.48 4.75 2.80
C VAL A 76 13.38 6.04 1.98
N LYS A 77 12.40 6.12 1.08
CA LYS A 77 12.17 7.32 0.29
C LYS A 77 10.70 7.41 -0.09
N LEU A 78 10.14 8.59 0.06
CA LEU A 78 8.75 8.87 -0.29
C LEU A 78 8.67 10.27 -0.89
N ALA A 79 8.17 10.34 -2.13
CA ALA A 79 7.88 11.61 -2.79
C ALA A 79 6.40 11.63 -3.15
N ILE A 80 5.68 12.64 -2.65
CA ILE A 80 4.25 12.82 -2.92
C ILE A 80 4.04 14.17 -3.58
N GLU A 81 3.25 14.18 -4.65
CA GLU A 81 2.70 15.38 -5.22
C GLU A 81 1.21 15.45 -4.89
N PHE A 82 0.79 16.57 -4.32
CA PHE A 82 -0.59 16.85 -3.97
C PHE A 82 -1.19 17.72 -5.08
N LYS A 83 -2.20 17.19 -5.77
CA LYS A 83 -2.78 17.85 -6.94
C LYS A 83 -4.10 18.56 -6.63
N ARG A 84 -4.97 17.93 -5.82
CA ARG A 84 -6.29 18.43 -5.44
C ARG A 84 -6.61 18.04 -4.03
N ALA A 85 -7.50 18.81 -3.39
CA ALA A 85 -7.95 18.51 -2.03
C ALA A 85 -9.09 17.49 -2.06
N ALA A 86 -9.04 16.52 -1.17
CA ALA A 86 -10.16 15.66 -0.84
C ALA A 86 -10.85 16.16 0.43
N ARG A 87 -12.13 15.84 0.57
CA ARG A 87 -13.00 16.33 1.63
C ARG A 87 -13.72 15.17 2.33
N ILE A 88 -14.33 15.46 3.47
CA ILE A 88 -15.15 14.49 4.21
C ILE A 88 -16.18 13.86 3.28
N ASP A 89 -16.43 12.57 3.48
CA ASP A 89 -17.35 11.72 2.71
C ASP A 89 -16.92 11.41 1.28
N ASP A 90 -15.85 11.98 0.78
CA ASP A 90 -15.32 11.59 -0.52
C ASP A 90 -14.95 10.11 -0.54
N ALA A 91 -15.21 9.48 -1.70
CA ALA A 91 -14.75 8.14 -2.00
C ALA A 91 -13.53 8.21 -2.92
N LEU A 92 -12.41 7.70 -2.44
CA LEU A 92 -11.15 7.71 -3.17
C LEU A 92 -10.75 6.30 -3.57
N MET A 93 -9.97 6.19 -4.65
CA MET A 93 -9.33 4.96 -5.08
C MET A 93 -7.83 5.11 -4.94
N VAL A 94 -7.21 4.27 -4.12
CA VAL A 94 -5.75 4.17 -4.01
C VAL A 94 -5.27 3.10 -4.98
N ARG A 95 -4.52 3.50 -5.98
CA ARG A 95 -3.99 2.59 -7.01
C ARG A 95 -2.49 2.39 -6.78
N THR A 96 -2.07 1.14 -6.74
CA THR A 96 -0.71 0.75 -6.38
C THR A 96 -0.13 -0.20 -7.41
N ARG A 97 1.10 0.10 -7.87
CA ARG A 97 1.90 -0.79 -8.72
C ARG A 97 3.27 -1.00 -8.10
N TYR A 98 3.68 -2.25 -8.03
CA TYR A 98 5.07 -2.59 -7.72
C TYR A 98 5.83 -2.68 -9.04
N SER A 99 6.88 -1.87 -9.20
CA SER A 99 7.58 -1.74 -10.48
C SER A 99 8.85 -2.56 -10.56
N ALA A 100 9.56 -2.75 -9.45
CA ALA A 100 10.82 -3.49 -9.46
C ALA A 100 11.27 -3.91 -8.05
N VAL A 101 12.11 -4.93 -8.02
CA VAL A 101 12.93 -5.28 -6.85
C VAL A 101 14.39 -5.18 -7.26
N ARG A 102 15.21 -4.48 -6.47
CA ARG A 102 16.66 -4.37 -6.71
C ARG A 102 17.39 -4.55 -5.38
N GLY A 103 18.05 -5.72 -5.22
CA GLY A 103 18.67 -6.05 -3.96
C GLY A 103 17.65 -6.04 -2.82
N PRO A 104 17.86 -5.27 -1.74
CA PRO A 104 16.90 -5.18 -0.64
C PRO A 104 15.72 -4.25 -0.94
N ARG A 105 15.69 -3.53 -2.06
CA ARG A 105 14.74 -2.44 -2.31
C ARG A 105 13.59 -2.83 -3.22
N LEU A 106 12.40 -2.35 -2.82
CA LEU A 106 11.17 -2.39 -3.62
C LEU A 106 10.85 -0.99 -4.10
N PHE A 107 10.43 -0.88 -5.37
CA PHE A 107 10.02 0.37 -5.99
C PHE A 107 8.53 0.33 -6.29
N ILE A 108 7.79 1.32 -5.81
CA ILE A 108 6.34 1.34 -5.88
C ILE A 108 5.88 2.69 -6.42
N ARG A 109 4.86 2.66 -7.28
CA ARG A 109 4.17 3.86 -7.77
C ARG A 109 2.72 3.80 -7.36
N GLN A 110 2.20 4.91 -6.86
CA GLN A 110 0.84 4.99 -6.35
C GLN A 110 0.15 6.26 -6.80
N ARG A 111 -1.17 6.17 -6.95
CA ARG A 111 -2.04 7.30 -7.26
C ARG A 111 -3.28 7.22 -6.39
N ILE A 112 -3.81 8.38 -6.02
CA ILE A 112 -5.12 8.50 -5.38
C ILE A 112 -6.02 9.30 -6.31
N LEU A 113 -7.18 8.73 -6.64
CA LEU A 113 -8.16 9.35 -7.54
C LEU A 113 -9.52 9.47 -6.85
N ARG A 114 -10.23 10.54 -7.18
CA ARG A 114 -11.65 10.70 -6.92
C ARG A 114 -12.35 10.67 -8.27
N GLY A 115 -12.98 9.52 -8.59
CA GLY A 115 -13.43 9.29 -9.97
C GLY A 115 -12.25 9.33 -10.92
N SER A 116 -12.28 10.23 -11.90
CA SER A 116 -11.18 10.43 -12.86
C SER A 116 -10.18 11.51 -12.43
N GLU A 117 -10.44 12.22 -11.32
CA GLU A 117 -9.58 13.30 -10.85
C GLU A 117 -8.39 12.77 -10.07
N LEU A 118 -7.18 13.14 -10.48
CA LEU A 118 -5.98 12.82 -9.73
C LEU A 118 -5.89 13.74 -8.50
N ILE A 119 -5.93 13.15 -7.32
CA ILE A 119 -5.82 13.86 -6.03
C ILE A 119 -4.36 13.96 -5.59
N ALA A 120 -3.64 12.83 -5.63
CA ALA A 120 -2.24 12.77 -5.25
C ALA A 120 -1.54 11.62 -5.98
N GLN A 121 -0.24 11.71 -6.12
CA GLN A 121 0.57 10.62 -6.65
C GLN A 121 1.87 10.50 -5.88
N ALA A 122 2.42 9.29 -5.80
CA ALA A 122 3.59 9.00 -5.01
C ALA A 122 4.55 8.05 -5.71
N GLU A 123 5.84 8.27 -5.44
CA GLU A 123 6.91 7.31 -5.70
C GLU A 123 7.49 6.89 -4.36
N VAL A 124 7.60 5.58 -4.14
CA VAL A 124 8.01 4.99 -2.87
C VAL A 124 9.16 4.03 -3.12
N GLU A 125 10.20 4.16 -2.31
CA GLU A 125 11.22 3.12 -2.14
C GLU A 125 11.09 2.54 -0.75
N ALA A 126 10.95 1.23 -0.67
CA ALA A 126 10.98 0.49 0.59
C ALA A 126 12.19 -0.45 0.59
N ALA A 127 12.71 -0.72 1.77
CA ALA A 127 13.79 -1.68 1.94
C ALA A 127 13.34 -2.82 2.84
N CYS A 128 13.75 -4.03 2.49
CA CYS A 128 13.61 -5.20 3.36
C CYS A 128 14.72 -5.14 4.41
N ILE A 129 14.35 -5.29 5.67
CA ILE A 129 15.28 -5.22 6.79
C ILE A 129 15.05 -6.36 7.77
N ASP A 130 16.08 -6.71 8.54
CA ASP A 130 15.93 -7.57 9.71
C ASP A 130 15.60 -6.74 10.96
N PRO A 131 15.32 -7.40 12.12
CA PRO A 131 14.98 -6.65 13.34
C PRO A 131 16.07 -5.71 13.86
N SER A 132 17.32 -5.89 13.43
CA SER A 132 18.41 -4.97 13.78
C SER A 132 18.43 -3.72 12.90
N GLY A 133 17.56 -3.66 11.87
CA GLY A 133 17.53 -2.59 10.88
C GLY A 133 18.51 -2.76 9.72
N ARG A 134 19.18 -3.91 9.63
CA ARG A 134 20.10 -4.21 8.54
C ARG A 134 19.34 -4.57 7.28
N ALA A 135 19.76 -4.02 6.14
CA ALA A 135 19.18 -4.34 4.84
C ALA A 135 19.37 -5.82 4.49
N ARG A 136 18.32 -6.45 4.03
CA ARG A 136 18.29 -7.86 3.62
C ARG A 136 17.58 -7.98 2.29
N ARG A 137 18.02 -8.90 1.45
CA ARG A 137 17.29 -9.20 0.23
C ARG A 137 15.96 -9.85 0.59
N PRO A 138 14.85 -9.47 -0.09
CA PRO A 138 13.59 -10.17 0.09
C PRO A 138 13.74 -11.66 -0.23
N PRO A 139 13.04 -12.55 0.50
CA PRO A 139 13.08 -13.98 0.20
C PRO A 139 12.64 -14.28 -1.22
N ALA A 140 13.17 -15.35 -1.81
CA ALA A 140 12.84 -15.76 -3.17
C ALA A 140 11.33 -16.00 -3.37
N ASP A 141 10.67 -16.58 -2.37
CA ASP A 141 9.22 -16.82 -2.40
C ASP A 141 8.42 -15.51 -2.48
N LEU A 142 8.85 -14.46 -1.78
CA LEU A 142 8.23 -13.15 -1.85
C LEU A 142 8.45 -12.52 -3.23
N VAL A 143 9.67 -12.55 -3.75
CA VAL A 143 9.97 -12.02 -5.09
C VAL A 143 9.16 -12.76 -6.14
N GLN A 144 9.04 -14.08 -6.05
CA GLN A 144 8.21 -14.88 -6.96
C GLN A 144 6.73 -14.49 -6.88
N ALA A 145 6.22 -14.21 -5.67
CA ALA A 145 4.84 -13.76 -5.49
C ALA A 145 4.56 -12.41 -6.16
N LEU A 146 5.54 -11.52 -6.20
CA LEU A 146 5.40 -10.17 -6.77
C LEU A 146 5.72 -10.11 -8.27
N THR A 147 6.56 -11.00 -8.77
CA THR A 147 7.05 -10.96 -10.16
C THR A 147 5.94 -10.86 -11.21
N PRO A 148 4.80 -11.58 -11.10
CA PRO A 148 3.71 -11.47 -12.08
C PRO A 148 3.10 -10.07 -12.17
N TYR A 149 3.29 -9.23 -11.16
CA TYR A 149 2.68 -7.91 -11.08
C TYR A 149 3.64 -6.77 -11.45
N PHE A 150 4.91 -7.06 -11.69
CA PHE A 150 5.85 -6.02 -12.11
C PHE A 150 5.48 -5.50 -13.49
N ALA A 151 5.37 -4.18 -13.58
CA ALA A 151 4.99 -3.48 -14.80
C ALA A 151 6.17 -2.67 -15.34
#